data_ec4c6b2d75b958ebabb487a41d20cf31
#
_entry.id   ec4c6b2d75b958ebabb487a41d20cf31
#
_cell.length_a   1.000
_cell.length_b   1.000
_cell.length_c   1.000
_cell.angle_alpha   90.00
_cell.angle_beta   90.00
_cell.angle_gamma   90.00
#
_symmetry.space_group_name_H-M   'P 1'
#
loop_
_entity.id
_entity.type
_entity.pdbx_description
1 polymer ?
#
loop_
_entity_poly.entity_id
_entity_poly.type
_entity_poly.pdbx_seq_one_letter_code
_entity_poly.pdbx_strand_id
1 'polypeptide(L)'
;MPYTNPSEKQAQRLKYAFIVPALFLLIALNIFPLLYNIVLSFSNAELSGGDWQFIGGDHFTTVFSEPKFVTAIQTTSLFVFAAVSIELVLGFTLALTLNGVFRGKSILLTLLLLPMMLSPAVMGLYWNLILNGHYGILNQSLTFLHIGQPQWLTDPDLKLLSILIVDVWMWTPFMMLIALAGLQAIPSYLYEAAEIDRASRWTIFRRITLPLTTPLLFLAVLFRTTDALKQFDLVMAMTGPNDRATQTLSALLYQVMLRDYNIGLGSAYALVILVTVIALASMFIRYIDAIQRRQGRTAP
;
A
#
# COMPACT_ATOMS: atom_id res chain seq x y z
N MET A 1 -4.31 23.93 -47.55
CA MET A 1 -3.88 24.33 -46.21
C MET A 1 -5.14 24.51 -45.37
N PRO A 2 -5.40 23.76 -44.30
CA PRO A 2 -6.58 23.94 -43.48
C PRO A 2 -6.47 25.28 -42.71
N TYR A 3 -7.45 26.16 -42.90
CA TYR A 3 -7.60 27.40 -42.15
C TYR A 3 -7.84 27.07 -40.67
N THR A 4 -6.81 27.14 -39.85
CA THR A 4 -7.00 27.05 -38.40
C THR A 4 -7.48 28.40 -37.88
N ASN A 5 -8.65 28.40 -37.29
CA ASN A 5 -9.31 29.57 -36.69
C ASN A 5 -8.40 30.24 -35.66
N PRO A 6 -8.22 31.58 -35.60
CA PRO A 6 -7.36 32.24 -34.59
C PRO A 6 -7.65 31.83 -33.16
N SER A 7 -8.90 31.50 -32.84
CA SER A 7 -9.29 30.94 -31.53
C SER A 7 -8.74 29.55 -31.23
N GLU A 8 -8.57 28.70 -32.24
CA GLU A 8 -7.98 27.35 -32.09
C GLU A 8 -6.47 27.42 -31.83
N LYS A 9 -5.77 28.34 -32.51
CA LYS A 9 -4.33 28.55 -32.24
C LYS A 9 -4.06 29.08 -30.83
N GLN A 10 -4.95 29.95 -30.34
CA GLN A 10 -4.84 30.47 -28.98
C GLN A 10 -5.14 29.39 -27.93
N ALA A 11 -6.16 28.57 -28.15
CA ALA A 11 -6.48 27.42 -27.30
C ALA A 11 -5.34 26.37 -27.30
N GLN A 12 -4.73 26.10 -28.44
CA GLN A 12 -3.57 25.20 -28.52
C GLN A 12 -2.35 25.76 -27.78
N ARG A 13 -2.04 27.05 -27.91
CA ARG A 13 -0.93 27.68 -27.18
C ARG A 13 -1.15 27.63 -25.66
N LEU A 14 -2.36 27.91 -25.19
CA LEU A 14 -2.74 27.76 -23.78
C LEU A 14 -2.58 26.31 -23.30
N LYS A 15 -3.05 25.35 -24.09
CA LYS A 15 -2.90 23.92 -23.78
C LYS A 15 -1.42 23.53 -23.58
N TYR A 16 -0.55 23.93 -24.51
CA TYR A 16 0.88 23.63 -24.40
C TYR A 16 1.55 24.39 -23.25
N ALA A 17 1.14 25.66 -22.98
CA ALA A 17 1.66 26.45 -21.87
C ALA A 17 1.42 25.82 -20.51
N PHE A 18 0.32 25.06 -20.33
CA PHE A 18 0.02 24.33 -19.08
C PHE A 18 0.58 22.90 -19.08
N ILE A 19 0.54 22.20 -20.21
CA ILE A 19 0.97 20.81 -20.28
C ILE A 19 2.50 20.70 -20.23
N VAL A 20 3.25 21.54 -20.97
CA VAL A 20 4.71 21.44 -21.08
C VAL A 20 5.42 21.60 -19.73
N PRO A 21 5.11 22.60 -18.87
CA PRO A 21 5.74 22.69 -17.56
C PRO A 21 5.43 21.49 -16.66
N ALA A 22 4.18 21.00 -16.69
CA ALA A 22 3.79 19.83 -15.90
C ALA A 22 4.53 18.55 -16.36
N LEU A 23 4.60 18.32 -17.68
CA LEU A 23 5.35 17.19 -18.24
C LEU A 23 6.84 17.32 -17.95
N PHE A 24 7.41 18.52 -18.06
CA PHE A 24 8.82 18.76 -17.73
C PHE A 24 9.13 18.40 -16.29
N LEU A 25 8.31 18.86 -15.34
CA LEU A 25 8.46 18.52 -13.92
C LEU A 25 8.29 17.02 -13.67
N LEU A 26 7.31 16.38 -14.31
CA LEU A 26 7.10 14.93 -14.22
C LEU A 26 8.34 14.16 -14.70
N ILE A 27 8.90 14.53 -15.84
CA ILE A 27 10.10 13.89 -16.41
C ILE A 27 11.30 14.17 -15.51
N ALA A 28 11.52 15.41 -15.13
CA ALA A 28 12.67 15.80 -14.32
C ALA A 28 12.68 15.14 -12.93
N LEU A 29 11.51 15.03 -12.28
CA LEU A 29 11.43 14.53 -10.90
C LEU A 29 11.20 13.02 -10.80
N ASN A 30 10.74 12.35 -11.85
CA ASN A 30 10.49 10.91 -11.82
C ASN A 30 11.42 10.13 -12.77
N ILE A 31 11.51 10.53 -14.02
CA ILE A 31 12.26 9.76 -15.01
C ILE A 31 13.77 9.94 -14.83
N PHE A 32 14.25 11.16 -14.59
CA PHE A 32 15.67 11.40 -14.38
C PHE A 32 16.22 10.64 -13.15
N PRO A 33 15.61 10.71 -11.95
CA PRO A 33 16.07 9.94 -10.80
C PRO A 33 16.01 8.43 -11.03
N LEU A 34 14.99 7.94 -11.74
CA LEU A 34 14.88 6.53 -12.10
C LEU A 34 16.04 6.07 -13.00
N LEU A 35 16.32 6.82 -14.06
CA LEU A 35 17.44 6.51 -14.95
C LEU A 35 18.77 6.58 -14.20
N TYR A 36 18.95 7.58 -13.34
CA TYR A 36 20.14 7.70 -12.51
C TYR A 36 20.29 6.53 -11.56
N ASN A 37 19.21 6.08 -10.91
CA ASN A 37 19.22 4.90 -10.06
C ASN A 37 19.59 3.62 -10.85
N ILE A 38 19.10 3.49 -12.11
CA ILE A 38 19.50 2.38 -12.99
C ILE A 38 21.02 2.41 -13.22
N VAL A 39 21.59 3.55 -13.55
CA VAL A 39 23.06 3.68 -13.77
C VAL A 39 23.82 3.32 -12.49
N LEU A 40 23.40 3.82 -11.34
CA LEU A 40 24.04 3.54 -10.06
C LEU A 40 23.99 2.06 -9.69
N SER A 41 22.93 1.34 -10.05
CA SER A 41 22.80 -0.09 -9.73
C SER A 41 23.83 -0.98 -10.43
N PHE A 42 24.48 -0.48 -11.50
CA PHE A 42 25.57 -1.14 -12.21
C PHE A 42 26.95 -0.58 -11.85
N SER A 43 27.04 0.24 -10.80
CA SER A 43 28.29 0.90 -10.39
C SER A 43 28.62 0.60 -8.91
N ASN A 44 29.90 0.72 -8.57
CA ASN A 44 30.38 0.63 -7.18
C ASN A 44 30.25 1.94 -6.41
N ALA A 45 29.26 2.78 -6.75
CA ALA A 45 29.08 4.07 -6.11
C ALA A 45 28.82 3.96 -4.60
N GLU A 46 29.55 4.79 -3.82
CA GLU A 46 29.38 4.90 -2.37
C GLU A 46 28.92 6.32 -1.97
N LEU A 47 28.23 6.42 -0.85
CA LEU A 47 27.77 7.71 -0.30
C LEU A 47 28.94 8.57 0.22
N SER A 48 30.05 7.94 0.58
CA SER A 48 31.31 8.59 1.01
C SER A 48 31.93 9.44 -0.09
N GLY A 49 31.49 9.29 -1.35
CA GLY A 49 32.08 9.93 -2.50
C GLY A 49 33.27 9.16 -3.07
N GLY A 50 33.82 9.64 -4.16
CA GLY A 50 34.93 9.03 -4.90
C GLY A 50 34.56 8.72 -6.34
N ASP A 51 35.56 8.28 -7.12
CA ASP A 51 35.37 7.84 -8.49
C ASP A 51 34.66 6.49 -8.49
N TRP A 52 33.45 6.47 -9.05
CA TRP A 52 32.72 5.22 -9.21
C TRP A 52 33.03 4.57 -10.58
N GLN A 53 33.02 3.26 -10.61
CA GLN A 53 33.31 2.48 -11.80
C GLN A 53 32.11 1.60 -12.14
N PHE A 54 31.95 1.30 -13.42
CA PHE A 54 30.96 0.33 -13.88
C PHE A 54 31.42 -1.09 -13.54
N ILE A 55 30.59 -1.81 -12.77
CA ILE A 55 30.88 -3.19 -12.32
C ILE A 55 29.93 -4.23 -12.93
N GLY A 56 29.10 -3.82 -13.90
CA GLY A 56 28.14 -4.74 -14.51
C GLY A 56 27.05 -5.20 -13.53
N GLY A 57 26.70 -6.48 -13.59
CA GLY A 57 25.60 -7.07 -12.81
C GLY A 57 25.95 -7.59 -11.43
N ASP A 58 27.14 -7.35 -10.90
CA ASP A 58 27.65 -7.97 -9.65
C ASP A 58 26.77 -7.68 -8.44
N HIS A 59 26.18 -6.48 -8.35
CA HIS A 59 25.24 -6.16 -7.29
C HIS A 59 23.99 -7.05 -7.31
N PHE A 60 23.46 -7.39 -8.49
CA PHE A 60 22.30 -8.27 -8.57
C PHE A 60 22.61 -9.69 -8.12
N THR A 61 23.80 -10.20 -8.44
CA THR A 61 24.25 -11.51 -7.92
C THR A 61 24.36 -11.49 -6.41
N THR A 62 24.89 -10.40 -5.86
CA THR A 62 24.96 -10.16 -4.40
C THR A 62 23.57 -10.11 -3.77
N VAL A 63 22.63 -9.31 -4.33
CA VAL A 63 21.26 -9.20 -3.83
C VAL A 63 20.59 -10.56 -3.72
N PHE A 64 20.66 -11.39 -4.76
CA PHE A 64 19.97 -12.69 -4.76
C PHE A 64 20.67 -13.78 -3.95
N SER A 65 21.96 -13.63 -3.65
CA SER A 65 22.72 -14.58 -2.82
C SER A 65 22.73 -14.22 -1.34
N GLU A 66 22.31 -13.01 -0.95
CA GLU A 66 22.39 -12.55 0.42
C GLU A 66 21.23 -13.11 1.29
N PRO A 67 21.51 -13.81 2.41
CA PRO A 67 20.47 -14.35 3.29
C PRO A 67 19.50 -13.29 3.85
N LYS A 68 20.00 -12.06 4.09
CA LYS A 68 19.16 -10.94 4.57
C LYS A 68 18.05 -10.58 3.58
N PHE A 69 18.34 -10.68 2.27
CA PHE A 69 17.34 -10.42 1.24
C PHE A 69 16.19 -11.42 1.29
N VAL A 70 16.51 -12.72 1.43
CA VAL A 70 15.49 -13.77 1.55
C VAL A 70 14.62 -13.53 2.79
N THR A 71 15.24 -13.21 3.92
CA THR A 71 14.51 -12.91 5.16
C THR A 71 13.61 -11.67 4.97
N ALA A 72 14.11 -10.60 4.36
CA ALA A 72 13.35 -9.39 4.10
C ALA A 72 12.17 -9.63 3.14
N ILE A 73 12.33 -10.47 2.11
CA ILE A 73 11.22 -10.91 1.24
C ILE A 73 10.16 -11.65 2.05
N GLN A 74 10.56 -12.61 2.89
CA GLN A 74 9.62 -13.39 3.70
C GLN A 74 8.84 -12.50 4.66
N THR A 75 9.55 -11.62 5.38
CA THR A 75 8.93 -10.64 6.31
C THR A 75 7.96 -9.71 5.56
N THR A 76 8.39 -9.15 4.42
CA THR A 76 7.54 -8.25 3.62
C THR A 76 6.32 -9.00 3.08
N SER A 77 6.50 -10.21 2.53
CA SER A 77 5.40 -10.99 1.97
C SER A 77 4.38 -11.40 3.02
N LEU A 78 4.85 -11.84 4.20
CA LEU A 78 3.99 -12.18 5.33
C LEU A 78 3.20 -10.95 5.81
N PHE A 79 3.89 -9.82 5.97
CA PHE A 79 3.27 -8.56 6.37
C PHE A 79 2.20 -8.12 5.37
N VAL A 80 2.53 -8.06 4.07
CA VAL A 80 1.61 -7.64 3.00
C VAL A 80 0.39 -8.56 2.95
N PHE A 81 0.59 -9.87 2.97
CA PHE A 81 -0.51 -10.82 2.94
C PHE A 81 -1.43 -10.69 4.14
N ALA A 82 -0.88 -10.60 5.35
CA ALA A 82 -1.65 -10.45 6.58
C ALA A 82 -2.38 -9.10 6.63
N ALA A 83 -1.67 -8.00 6.39
CA ALA A 83 -2.24 -6.64 6.42
C ALA A 83 -3.40 -6.50 5.44
N VAL A 84 -3.16 -6.77 4.16
CA VAL A 84 -4.17 -6.60 3.10
C VAL A 84 -5.37 -7.51 3.30
N SER A 85 -5.15 -8.76 3.75
CA SER A 85 -6.26 -9.69 4.02
C SER A 85 -7.14 -9.22 5.18
N ILE A 86 -6.54 -8.79 6.28
CA ILE A 86 -7.28 -8.31 7.46
C ILE A 86 -8.00 -7.00 7.13
N GLU A 87 -7.33 -6.07 6.48
CA GLU A 87 -7.90 -4.79 6.06
C GLU A 87 -9.06 -4.97 5.09
N LEU A 88 -8.96 -5.91 4.14
CA LEU A 88 -10.04 -6.22 3.21
C LEU A 88 -11.28 -6.72 3.95
N VAL A 89 -11.11 -7.67 4.88
CA VAL A 89 -12.21 -8.24 5.65
C VAL A 89 -12.85 -7.17 6.56
N LEU A 90 -12.03 -6.45 7.30
CA LEU A 90 -12.52 -5.40 8.21
C LEU A 90 -13.13 -4.23 7.45
N GLY A 91 -12.46 -3.74 6.41
CA GLY A 91 -12.92 -2.62 5.59
C GLY A 91 -14.22 -2.94 4.86
N PHE A 92 -14.33 -4.13 4.26
CA PHE A 92 -15.57 -4.55 3.61
C PHE A 92 -16.72 -4.74 4.60
N THR A 93 -16.44 -5.31 5.77
CA THR A 93 -17.44 -5.45 6.84
C THR A 93 -17.93 -4.09 7.33
N LEU A 94 -17.02 -3.14 7.56
CA LEU A 94 -17.38 -1.77 7.91
C LEU A 94 -18.20 -1.10 6.79
N ALA A 95 -17.82 -1.28 5.53
CA ALA A 95 -18.56 -0.73 4.39
C ALA A 95 -19.99 -1.28 4.31
N LEU A 96 -20.18 -2.58 4.53
CA LEU A 96 -21.52 -3.21 4.57
C LEU A 96 -22.37 -2.62 5.68
N THR A 97 -21.82 -2.40 6.87
CA THR A 97 -22.57 -1.81 8.00
C THR A 97 -22.89 -0.33 7.79
N LEU A 98 -22.00 0.40 7.09
CA LEU A 98 -22.14 1.83 6.82
C LEU A 98 -22.86 2.15 5.52
N ASN A 99 -23.23 1.15 4.72
CA ASN A 99 -23.93 1.39 3.45
C ASN A 99 -25.34 1.97 3.63
N GLY A 100 -25.99 1.70 4.77
CA GLY A 100 -27.31 2.23 5.11
C GLY A 100 -27.32 3.73 5.38
N VAL A 101 -28.54 4.30 5.41
CA VAL A 101 -28.79 5.69 5.82
C VAL A 101 -29.17 5.69 7.30
N PHE A 102 -28.38 6.34 8.16
CA PHE A 102 -28.66 6.50 9.58
C PHE A 102 -28.11 7.84 10.11
N ARG A 103 -28.68 8.28 11.24
CA ARG A 103 -28.26 9.53 11.89
C ARG A 103 -26.82 9.38 12.42
N GLY A 104 -25.97 10.37 12.16
CA GLY A 104 -24.57 10.37 12.60
C GLY A 104 -23.58 9.65 11.69
N LYS A 105 -24.00 9.08 10.55
CA LYS A 105 -23.13 8.41 9.56
C LYS A 105 -21.94 9.27 9.16
N SER A 106 -22.15 10.57 8.89
CA SER A 106 -21.07 11.48 8.48
C SER A 106 -20.01 11.64 9.57
N ILE A 107 -20.43 11.80 10.84
CA ILE A 107 -19.50 11.91 11.97
C ILE A 107 -18.71 10.61 12.14
N LEU A 108 -19.40 9.47 12.09
CA LEU A 108 -18.75 8.16 12.22
C LEU A 108 -17.74 7.92 11.08
N LEU A 109 -18.08 8.25 9.83
CA LEU A 109 -17.16 8.17 8.70
C LEU A 109 -15.94 9.06 8.92
N THR A 110 -16.14 10.32 9.34
CA THR A 110 -15.02 11.23 9.64
C THR A 110 -14.08 10.65 10.69
N LEU A 111 -14.62 10.12 11.80
CA LEU A 111 -13.82 9.51 12.86
C LEU A 111 -13.05 8.26 12.37
N LEU A 112 -13.71 7.41 11.58
CA LEU A 112 -13.06 6.22 11.01
C LEU A 112 -11.95 6.57 10.02
N LEU A 113 -12.05 7.71 9.31
CA LEU A 113 -11.04 8.14 8.33
C LEU A 113 -9.83 8.83 8.95
N LEU A 114 -9.92 9.31 10.22
CA LEU A 114 -8.83 10.02 10.89
C LEU A 114 -7.49 9.27 10.85
N PRO A 115 -7.42 7.95 11.13
CA PRO A 115 -6.13 7.25 11.14
C PRO A 115 -5.35 7.38 9.83
N MET A 116 -6.01 7.19 8.70
CA MET A 116 -5.35 7.23 7.38
C MET A 116 -4.92 8.64 6.94
N MET A 117 -5.41 9.70 7.60
CA MET A 117 -5.03 11.08 7.32
C MET A 117 -3.74 11.49 8.03
N LEU A 118 -3.25 10.67 8.96
CA LEU A 118 -2.07 10.94 9.76
C LEU A 118 -0.81 10.37 9.08
N SER A 119 0.34 11.01 9.29
CA SER A 119 1.61 10.51 8.77
C SER A 119 1.98 9.17 9.41
N PRO A 120 2.30 8.11 8.63
CA PRO A 120 2.70 6.81 9.19
C PRO A 120 3.93 6.91 10.12
N ALA A 121 4.91 7.75 9.78
CA ALA A 121 6.09 7.95 10.63
C ALA A 121 5.72 8.53 12.01
N VAL A 122 4.84 9.53 12.04
CA VAL A 122 4.35 10.14 13.29
C VAL A 122 3.54 9.13 14.10
N MET A 123 2.66 8.39 13.42
CA MET A 123 1.85 7.36 14.09
C MET A 123 2.72 6.23 14.64
N GLY A 124 3.76 5.83 13.90
CA GLY A 124 4.73 4.85 14.40
C GLY A 124 5.38 5.29 15.72
N LEU A 125 5.75 6.57 15.85
CA LEU A 125 6.29 7.11 17.11
C LEU A 125 5.24 7.12 18.24
N TYR A 126 3.99 7.52 17.97
CA TYR A 126 2.92 7.48 18.97
C TYR A 126 2.63 6.06 19.42
N TRP A 127 2.52 5.11 18.51
CA TRP A 127 2.28 3.72 18.85
C TRP A 127 3.48 3.07 19.56
N ASN A 128 4.71 3.52 19.27
CA ASN A 128 5.90 3.11 20.04
C ASN A 128 5.73 3.48 21.53
N LEU A 129 5.20 4.67 21.84
CA LEU A 129 4.89 5.07 23.21
C LEU A 129 3.73 4.26 23.81
N ILE A 130 2.65 4.04 23.05
CA ILE A 130 1.46 3.29 23.51
C ILE A 130 1.80 1.84 23.82
N LEU A 131 2.65 1.21 22.97
CA LEU A 131 3.07 -0.19 23.06
C LEU A 131 4.32 -0.40 23.92
N ASN A 132 4.85 0.64 24.56
CA ASN A 132 6.03 0.49 25.41
C ASN A 132 5.79 -0.52 26.53
N GLY A 133 6.75 -1.46 26.70
CA GLY A 133 6.62 -2.55 27.66
C GLY A 133 6.48 -2.11 29.13
N HIS A 134 7.09 -0.97 29.50
CA HIS A 134 7.16 -0.52 30.89
C HIS A 134 6.12 0.55 31.25
N TYR A 135 5.99 1.57 30.41
CA TYR A 135 5.14 2.74 30.71
C TYR A 135 4.00 2.94 29.68
N GLY A 136 3.91 2.06 28.68
CA GLY A 136 2.88 2.15 27.65
C GLY A 136 1.47 1.98 28.23
N ILE A 137 0.54 2.84 27.77
CA ILE A 137 -0.84 2.86 28.25
C ILE A 137 -1.55 1.51 28.00
N LEU A 138 -1.18 0.80 26.93
CA LEU A 138 -1.76 -0.50 26.64
C LEU A 138 -1.38 -1.52 27.71
N ASN A 139 -0.09 -1.62 28.08
CA ASN A 139 0.34 -2.54 29.13
C ASN A 139 -0.19 -2.18 30.50
N GLN A 140 -0.34 -0.88 30.82
CA GLN A 140 -0.98 -0.47 32.06
C GLN A 140 -2.44 -0.92 32.10
N SER A 141 -3.17 -0.79 30.98
CA SER A 141 -4.55 -1.26 30.87
C SER A 141 -4.64 -2.80 30.99
N LEU A 142 -3.74 -3.54 30.35
CA LEU A 142 -3.70 -5.00 30.44
C LEU A 142 -3.34 -5.49 31.83
N THR A 143 -2.45 -4.79 32.54
CA THR A 143 -2.11 -5.08 33.94
C THR A 143 -3.33 -4.86 34.86
N PHE A 144 -4.06 -3.80 34.62
CA PHE A 144 -5.31 -3.57 35.37
C PHE A 144 -6.34 -4.69 35.16
N LEU A 145 -6.35 -5.27 33.94
CA LEU A 145 -7.20 -6.43 33.62
C LEU A 145 -6.58 -7.79 34.00
N HIS A 146 -5.42 -7.81 34.65
CA HIS A 146 -4.66 -9.02 35.04
C HIS A 146 -4.27 -9.94 33.88
N ILE A 147 -4.08 -9.38 32.66
CA ILE A 147 -3.72 -10.13 31.44
C ILE A 147 -2.19 -10.27 31.29
N GLY A 148 -1.41 -9.45 32.00
CA GLY A 148 0.07 -9.45 31.91
C GLY A 148 0.63 -8.21 31.22
N GLN A 149 1.95 -8.25 30.94
CA GLN A 149 2.69 -7.14 30.32
C GLN A 149 3.49 -7.66 29.10
N PRO A 150 2.87 -7.87 27.93
CA PRO A 150 3.57 -8.29 26.74
C PRO A 150 4.64 -7.29 26.32
N GLN A 151 5.76 -7.81 25.83
CA GLN A 151 6.87 -6.98 25.35
C GLN A 151 6.72 -6.72 23.83
N TRP A 152 5.72 -5.94 23.47
CA TRP A 152 5.26 -5.69 22.09
C TRP A 152 6.36 -5.36 21.08
N LEU A 153 7.35 -4.55 21.50
CA LEU A 153 8.38 -4.00 20.61
C LEU A 153 9.78 -4.63 20.86
N THR A 154 9.92 -5.52 21.85
CA THR A 154 11.20 -6.16 22.15
C THR A 154 11.17 -7.67 21.96
N ASP A 155 10.00 -8.31 22.09
CA ASP A 155 9.82 -9.73 21.81
C ASP A 155 9.80 -9.95 20.27
N PRO A 156 10.71 -10.76 19.71
CA PRO A 156 10.78 -11.03 18.28
C PRO A 156 9.47 -11.54 17.67
N ASP A 157 8.69 -12.32 18.43
CA ASP A 157 7.43 -12.91 17.95
C ASP A 157 6.27 -11.88 17.91
N LEU A 158 6.36 -10.83 18.74
CA LEU A 158 5.31 -9.81 18.83
C LEU A 158 5.59 -8.56 17.98
N LYS A 159 6.85 -8.28 17.62
CA LYS A 159 7.24 -7.07 16.89
C LYS A 159 6.48 -6.89 15.58
N LEU A 160 6.48 -7.92 14.74
CA LEU A 160 5.80 -7.85 13.44
C LEU A 160 4.29 -7.72 13.60
N LEU A 161 3.70 -8.43 14.59
CA LEU A 161 2.29 -8.30 14.95
C LEU A 161 1.95 -6.89 15.41
N SER A 162 2.83 -6.26 16.19
CA SER A 162 2.63 -4.88 16.67
C SER A 162 2.57 -3.89 15.52
N ILE A 163 3.48 -3.99 14.56
CA ILE A 163 3.47 -3.17 13.35
C ILE A 163 2.22 -3.44 12.53
N LEU A 164 1.83 -4.70 12.38
CA LEU A 164 0.64 -5.12 11.64
C LEU A 164 -0.65 -4.53 12.24
N ILE A 165 -0.79 -4.52 13.57
CA ILE A 165 -1.95 -3.92 14.26
C ILE A 165 -2.08 -2.44 13.93
N VAL A 166 -0.97 -1.71 13.97
CA VAL A 166 -0.94 -0.28 13.66
C VAL A 166 -1.28 -0.02 12.20
N ASP A 167 -0.71 -0.79 11.30
CA ASP A 167 -0.92 -0.67 9.87
C ASP A 167 -2.39 -0.97 9.49
N VAL A 168 -2.95 -2.07 10.01
CA VAL A 168 -4.36 -2.42 9.82
C VAL A 168 -5.29 -1.33 10.35
N TRP A 169 -5.02 -0.78 11.54
CA TRP A 169 -5.80 0.33 12.08
C TRP A 169 -5.75 1.56 11.18
N MET A 170 -4.58 1.89 10.62
CA MET A 170 -4.42 3.04 9.75
C MET A 170 -5.09 2.87 8.40
N TRP A 171 -5.02 1.69 7.78
CA TRP A 171 -5.38 1.49 6.39
C TRP A 171 -6.71 0.75 6.15
N THR A 172 -7.33 0.18 7.19
CA THR A 172 -8.71 -0.35 7.09
C THR A 172 -9.70 0.68 6.55
N PRO A 173 -9.64 1.99 6.91
CA PRO A 173 -10.52 3.00 6.36
C PRO A 173 -10.39 3.18 4.84
N PHE A 174 -9.21 3.01 4.28
CA PHE A 174 -9.00 3.03 2.82
C PHE A 174 -9.77 1.92 2.13
N MET A 175 -9.64 0.68 2.62
CA MET A 175 -10.40 -0.47 2.12
C MET A 175 -11.91 -0.25 2.26
N MET A 176 -12.34 0.29 3.41
CA MET A 176 -13.74 0.62 3.68
C MET A 176 -14.29 1.65 2.67
N LEU A 177 -13.55 2.71 2.36
CA LEU A 177 -14.01 3.75 1.42
C LEU A 177 -14.24 3.19 0.02
N ILE A 178 -13.29 2.43 -0.50
CA ILE A 178 -13.41 1.87 -1.85
C ILE A 178 -14.53 0.83 -1.89
N ALA A 179 -14.64 0.00 -0.85
CA ALA A 179 -15.72 -0.96 -0.72
C ALA A 179 -17.09 -0.26 -0.64
N LEU A 180 -17.20 0.82 0.15
CA LEU A 180 -18.44 1.61 0.28
C LEU A 180 -18.83 2.25 -1.05
N ALA A 181 -17.87 2.81 -1.79
CA ALA A 181 -18.13 3.33 -3.13
C ALA A 181 -18.65 2.23 -4.08
N GLY A 182 -18.07 1.03 -4.00
CA GLY A 182 -18.54 -0.13 -4.75
C GLY A 182 -19.97 -0.55 -4.41
N LEU A 183 -20.30 -0.56 -3.13
CA LEU A 183 -21.66 -0.87 -2.67
C LEU A 183 -22.69 0.17 -3.13
N GLN A 184 -22.33 1.45 -3.08
CA GLN A 184 -23.21 2.55 -3.50
C GLN A 184 -23.39 2.65 -5.03
N ALA A 185 -22.50 2.05 -5.80
CA ALA A 185 -22.63 1.98 -7.25
C ALA A 185 -23.62 0.90 -7.74
N ILE A 186 -24.07 0.00 -6.85
CA ILE A 186 -25.05 -1.05 -7.21
C ILE A 186 -26.43 -0.42 -7.33
N PRO A 187 -27.11 -0.59 -8.48
CA PRO A 187 -28.46 -0.07 -8.69
C PRO A 187 -29.48 -0.68 -7.71
N SER A 188 -30.35 0.16 -7.11
CA SER A 188 -31.33 -0.25 -6.10
C SER A 188 -32.33 -1.29 -6.63
N TYR A 189 -32.69 -1.19 -7.92
CA TYR A 189 -33.66 -2.10 -8.53
C TYR A 189 -33.24 -3.59 -8.45
N LEU A 190 -31.94 -3.89 -8.37
CA LEU A 190 -31.45 -5.26 -8.18
C LEU A 190 -31.82 -5.83 -6.80
N TYR A 191 -31.80 -4.99 -5.79
CA TYR A 191 -32.19 -5.36 -4.43
C TYR A 191 -33.72 -5.47 -4.33
N GLU A 192 -34.47 -4.55 -4.95
CA GLU A 192 -35.93 -4.55 -5.01
C GLU A 192 -36.46 -5.80 -5.70
N ALA A 193 -35.86 -6.18 -6.84
CA ALA A 193 -36.20 -7.44 -7.53
C ALA A 193 -35.94 -8.67 -6.67
N ALA A 194 -34.80 -8.70 -5.98
CA ALA A 194 -34.46 -9.83 -5.08
C ALA A 194 -35.41 -9.90 -3.86
N GLU A 195 -35.94 -8.77 -3.37
CA GLU A 195 -36.96 -8.73 -2.33
C GLU A 195 -38.30 -9.29 -2.81
N ILE A 196 -38.72 -8.95 -4.04
CA ILE A 196 -39.93 -9.50 -4.68
C ILE A 196 -39.82 -11.04 -4.80
N ASP A 197 -38.62 -11.51 -5.19
CA ASP A 197 -38.32 -12.95 -5.28
C ASP A 197 -38.14 -13.63 -3.91
N ARG A 198 -38.30 -12.89 -2.80
CA ARG A 198 -38.08 -13.35 -1.41
C ARG A 198 -36.71 -14.00 -1.21
N ALA A 199 -35.68 -13.50 -1.89
CA ALA A 199 -34.33 -14.01 -1.76
C ALA A 199 -33.78 -13.77 -0.34
N SER A 200 -33.07 -14.75 0.22
CA SER A 200 -32.43 -14.60 1.51
C SER A 200 -31.30 -13.56 1.47
N ARG A 201 -31.00 -12.91 2.61
CA ARG A 201 -29.88 -11.96 2.73
C ARG A 201 -28.55 -12.53 2.27
N TRP A 202 -28.32 -13.83 2.54
CA TRP A 202 -27.11 -14.53 2.09
C TRP A 202 -27.09 -14.72 0.57
N THR A 203 -28.25 -15.00 -0.04
CA THR A 203 -28.38 -15.10 -1.50
C THR A 203 -28.12 -13.77 -2.18
N ILE A 204 -28.69 -12.69 -1.65
CA ILE A 204 -28.46 -11.31 -2.12
C ILE A 204 -26.97 -10.95 -2.00
N PHE A 205 -26.35 -11.20 -0.84
CA PHE A 205 -24.93 -10.96 -0.63
C PHE A 205 -24.08 -11.71 -1.65
N ARG A 206 -24.30 -13.03 -1.80
CA ARG A 206 -23.43 -13.87 -2.63
C ARG A 206 -23.64 -13.68 -4.14
N ARG A 207 -24.88 -13.34 -4.58
CA ARG A 207 -25.23 -13.26 -6.01
C ARG A 207 -25.30 -11.85 -6.56
N ILE A 208 -25.50 -10.85 -5.73
CA ILE A 208 -25.62 -9.43 -6.14
C ILE A 208 -24.49 -8.61 -5.54
N THR A 209 -24.44 -8.50 -4.23
CA THR A 209 -23.53 -7.56 -3.55
C THR A 209 -22.07 -7.90 -3.80
N LEU A 210 -21.63 -9.10 -3.45
CA LEU A 210 -20.22 -9.48 -3.56
C LEU A 210 -19.72 -9.49 -5.02
N PRO A 211 -20.41 -10.09 -6.01
CA PRO A 211 -19.92 -10.08 -7.39
C PRO A 211 -19.84 -8.69 -8.01
N LEU A 212 -20.79 -7.80 -7.70
CA LEU A 212 -20.80 -6.43 -8.26
C LEU A 212 -19.79 -5.50 -7.59
N THR A 213 -19.45 -5.73 -6.32
CA THR A 213 -18.38 -4.96 -5.64
C THR A 213 -16.99 -5.52 -5.91
N THR A 214 -16.85 -6.77 -6.29
CA THR A 214 -15.58 -7.47 -6.49
C THR A 214 -14.56 -6.70 -7.34
N PRO A 215 -14.90 -6.07 -8.48
CA PRO A 215 -13.90 -5.33 -9.27
C PRO A 215 -13.26 -4.17 -8.50
N LEU A 216 -14.05 -3.44 -7.70
CA LEU A 216 -13.56 -2.35 -6.87
C LEU A 216 -12.76 -2.85 -5.65
N LEU A 217 -13.17 -3.99 -5.06
CA LEU A 217 -12.40 -4.64 -3.99
C LEU A 217 -11.02 -5.09 -4.51
N PHE A 218 -10.94 -5.67 -5.71
CA PHE A 218 -9.64 -6.00 -6.32
C PHE A 218 -8.78 -4.78 -6.60
N LEU A 219 -9.38 -3.66 -7.01
CA LEU A 219 -8.67 -2.40 -7.17
C LEU A 219 -8.10 -1.89 -5.83
N ALA A 220 -8.89 -1.96 -4.76
CA ALA A 220 -8.45 -1.61 -3.41
C ALA A 220 -7.28 -2.50 -2.96
N VAL A 221 -7.39 -3.82 -3.15
CA VAL A 221 -6.33 -4.79 -2.86
C VAL A 221 -5.07 -4.50 -3.67
N LEU A 222 -5.19 -4.17 -4.96
CA LEU A 222 -4.05 -3.79 -5.81
C LEU A 222 -3.30 -2.57 -5.23
N PHE A 223 -4.01 -1.48 -4.97
CA PHE A 223 -3.40 -0.27 -4.44
C PHE A 223 -2.74 -0.54 -3.08
N ARG A 224 -3.45 -1.22 -2.19
CA ARG A 224 -2.93 -1.49 -0.85
C ARG A 224 -1.75 -2.46 -0.86
N THR A 225 -1.77 -3.49 -1.72
CA THR A 225 -0.63 -4.41 -1.90
C THR A 225 0.60 -3.67 -2.38
N THR A 226 0.47 -2.80 -3.39
CA THR A 226 1.59 -2.02 -3.92
C THR A 226 2.14 -1.02 -2.91
N ASP A 227 1.31 -0.49 -2.02
CA ASP A 227 1.71 0.40 -0.95
C ASP A 227 2.39 -0.37 0.21
N ALA A 228 1.78 -1.45 0.66
CA ALA A 228 2.31 -2.29 1.74
C ALA A 228 3.67 -2.94 1.41
N LEU A 229 3.95 -3.25 0.12
CA LEU A 229 5.27 -3.71 -0.32
C LEU A 229 6.39 -2.69 -0.06
N LYS A 230 6.06 -1.41 0.01
CA LYS A 230 6.99 -0.31 0.29
C LYS A 230 7.00 0.09 1.77
N GLN A 231 6.39 -0.73 2.65
CA GLN A 231 6.31 -0.41 4.08
C GLN A 231 7.71 -0.16 4.67
N PHE A 232 7.89 1.05 5.17
CA PHE A 232 9.14 1.53 5.74
C PHE A 232 8.90 2.33 7.04
N ASP A 233 7.98 3.31 6.99
CA ASP A 233 7.83 4.33 8.03
C ASP A 233 7.50 3.75 9.41
N LEU A 234 6.54 2.81 9.49
CA LEU A 234 6.17 2.16 10.75
C LEU A 234 7.32 1.30 11.28
N VAL A 235 7.98 0.53 10.39
CA VAL A 235 9.13 -0.30 10.78
C VAL A 235 10.23 0.58 11.35
N MET A 236 10.56 1.68 10.66
CA MET A 236 11.61 2.61 11.08
C MET A 236 11.30 3.27 12.42
N ALA A 237 10.04 3.68 12.63
CA ALA A 237 9.63 4.39 13.84
C ALA A 237 9.43 3.47 15.05
N MET A 238 9.03 2.21 14.84
CA MET A 238 8.68 1.30 15.93
C MET A 238 9.80 0.36 16.36
N THR A 239 10.58 -0.18 15.41
CA THR A 239 11.61 -1.20 15.68
C THR A 239 12.98 -0.84 15.14
N GLY A 240 13.04 0.10 14.19
CA GLY A 240 14.27 0.47 13.48
C GLY A 240 14.60 -0.46 12.31
N PRO A 241 15.52 -0.01 11.41
CA PRO A 241 15.77 -0.67 10.12
C PRO A 241 16.58 -1.97 10.25
N ASN A 242 17.27 -2.19 11.37
CA ASN A 242 18.20 -3.31 11.56
C ASN A 242 17.58 -4.48 12.33
N ASP A 243 16.31 -4.41 12.69
CA ASP A 243 15.65 -5.47 13.45
C ASP A 243 15.24 -6.62 12.52
N ARG A 244 15.87 -7.78 12.68
CA ARG A 244 15.66 -8.95 11.81
C ARG A 244 14.22 -9.45 11.80
N ALA A 245 13.48 -9.30 12.89
CA ALA A 245 12.10 -9.79 12.99
C ALA A 245 11.12 -8.94 12.16
N THR A 246 11.47 -7.67 11.88
CA THR A 246 10.59 -6.72 11.23
C THR A 246 11.21 -6.07 9.99
N GLN A 247 12.44 -6.45 9.62
CA GLN A 247 13.13 -5.86 8.47
C GLN A 247 12.41 -6.17 7.16
N THR A 248 11.74 -5.16 6.61
CA THR A 248 11.13 -5.20 5.28
C THR A 248 12.18 -4.95 4.20
N LEU A 249 11.82 -5.20 2.93
CA LEU A 249 12.66 -4.88 1.77
C LEU A 249 13.06 -3.39 1.73
N SER A 250 12.13 -2.49 2.06
CA SER A 250 12.43 -1.05 2.12
C SER A 250 13.34 -0.68 3.28
N ALA A 251 13.22 -1.34 4.43
CA ALA A 251 14.12 -1.16 5.57
C ALA A 251 15.52 -1.69 5.28
N LEU A 252 15.64 -2.84 4.60
CA LEU A 252 16.92 -3.39 4.16
C LEU A 252 17.60 -2.46 3.13
N LEU A 253 16.85 -1.96 2.15
CA LEU A 253 17.34 -0.97 1.19
C LEU A 253 17.91 0.27 1.89
N TYR A 254 17.16 0.82 2.84
CA TYR A 254 17.60 1.98 3.63
C TYR A 254 18.89 1.68 4.40
N GLN A 255 18.98 0.50 5.02
CA GLN A 255 20.18 0.09 5.73
C GLN A 255 21.39 0.06 4.80
N VAL A 256 21.30 -0.64 3.66
CA VAL A 256 22.40 -0.80 2.71
C VAL A 256 22.82 0.54 2.11
N MET A 257 21.86 1.36 1.70
CA MET A 257 22.15 2.62 1.02
C MET A 257 22.69 3.71 1.95
N LEU A 258 22.06 3.87 3.12
CA LEU A 258 22.30 5.03 3.99
C LEU A 258 23.07 4.70 5.28
N ARG A 259 23.08 3.43 5.73
CA ARG A 259 23.85 3.02 6.93
C ARG A 259 25.15 2.36 6.56
N ASP A 260 25.13 1.52 5.52
CA ASP A 260 26.33 0.82 5.03
C ASP A 260 27.03 1.63 3.92
N TYR A 261 26.50 2.82 3.57
CA TYR A 261 27.02 3.78 2.59
C TYR A 261 27.18 3.25 1.17
N ASN A 262 26.58 2.11 0.84
CA ASN A 262 26.67 1.47 -0.48
C ASN A 262 25.49 1.86 -1.37
N ILE A 263 25.64 2.97 -2.12
CA ILE A 263 24.60 3.49 -3.01
C ILE A 263 24.36 2.52 -4.18
N GLY A 264 25.42 1.96 -4.78
CA GLY A 264 25.31 1.05 -5.93
C GLY A 264 24.46 -0.18 -5.59
N LEU A 265 24.81 -0.87 -4.50
CA LEU A 265 24.05 -2.03 -4.03
C LEU A 265 22.62 -1.65 -3.61
N GLY A 266 22.45 -0.53 -2.89
CA GLY A 266 21.12 0.01 -2.53
C GLY A 266 20.26 0.30 -3.75
N SER A 267 20.86 0.84 -4.82
CA SER A 267 20.18 1.08 -6.10
C SER A 267 19.74 -0.23 -6.78
N ALA A 268 20.53 -1.29 -6.68
CA ALA A 268 20.13 -2.62 -7.15
C ALA A 268 18.94 -3.18 -6.37
N TYR A 269 18.92 -3.05 -5.03
CA TYR A 269 17.75 -3.39 -4.21
C TYR A 269 16.50 -2.60 -4.63
N ALA A 270 16.64 -1.28 -4.84
CA ALA A 270 15.54 -0.43 -5.27
C ALA A 270 14.94 -0.89 -6.62
N LEU A 271 15.78 -1.29 -7.58
CA LEU A 271 15.30 -1.81 -8.87
C LEU A 271 14.61 -3.17 -8.73
N VAL A 272 15.11 -4.06 -7.88
CA VAL A 272 14.46 -5.36 -7.62
C VAL A 272 13.08 -5.14 -7.00
N ILE A 273 12.96 -4.22 -6.03
CA ILE A 273 11.66 -3.85 -5.43
C ILE A 273 10.73 -3.26 -6.49
N LEU A 274 11.22 -2.33 -7.32
CA LEU A 274 10.43 -1.71 -8.39
C LEU A 274 9.89 -2.73 -9.38
N VAL A 275 10.75 -3.65 -9.85
CA VAL A 275 10.36 -4.72 -10.79
C VAL A 275 9.32 -5.64 -10.14
N THR A 276 9.50 -5.97 -8.87
CA THR A 276 8.53 -6.79 -8.10
C THR A 276 7.16 -6.11 -8.01
N VAL A 277 7.13 -4.82 -7.67
CA VAL A 277 5.89 -4.03 -7.60
C VAL A 277 5.20 -3.96 -8.97
N ILE A 278 5.94 -3.70 -10.05
CA ILE A 278 5.39 -3.63 -11.41
C ILE A 278 4.85 -5.01 -11.85
N ALA A 279 5.57 -6.08 -11.57
CA ALA A 279 5.14 -7.43 -11.92
C ALA A 279 3.83 -7.81 -11.20
N LEU A 280 3.76 -7.57 -9.89
CA LEU A 280 2.54 -7.80 -9.10
C LEU A 280 1.37 -6.93 -9.59
N ALA A 281 1.59 -5.62 -9.76
CA ALA A 281 0.55 -4.73 -10.28
C ALA A 281 0.03 -5.18 -11.65
N SER A 282 0.93 -5.56 -12.55
CA SER A 282 0.57 -6.08 -13.89
C SER A 282 -0.23 -7.36 -13.82
N MET A 283 0.10 -8.27 -12.88
CA MET A 283 -0.66 -9.51 -12.67
C MET A 283 -2.08 -9.20 -12.16
N PHE A 284 -2.24 -8.30 -11.20
CA PHE A 284 -3.54 -7.86 -10.70
C PHE A 284 -4.41 -7.22 -11.79
N ILE A 285 -3.83 -6.31 -12.60
CA ILE A 285 -4.55 -5.64 -13.69
C ILE A 285 -5.06 -6.68 -14.70
N ARG A 286 -4.22 -7.61 -15.13
CA ARG A 286 -4.63 -8.69 -16.05
C ARG A 286 -5.76 -9.55 -15.48
N TYR A 287 -5.73 -9.80 -14.17
CA TYR A 287 -6.78 -10.58 -13.50
C TYR A 287 -8.11 -9.81 -13.44
N ILE A 288 -8.07 -8.51 -13.13
CA ILE A 288 -9.25 -7.63 -13.15
C ILE A 288 -9.87 -7.60 -14.55
N ASP A 289 -9.05 -7.39 -15.59
CA ASP A 289 -9.50 -7.38 -16.98
C ASP A 289 -10.16 -8.72 -17.37
N ALA A 290 -9.60 -9.84 -16.91
CA ALA A 290 -10.17 -11.16 -17.17
C ALA A 290 -11.55 -11.36 -16.50
N ILE A 291 -11.75 -10.84 -15.29
CA ILE A 291 -13.05 -10.88 -14.59
C ILE A 291 -14.07 -10.01 -15.33
N GLN A 292 -13.72 -8.78 -15.68
CA GLN A 292 -14.62 -7.85 -16.37
C GLN A 292 -15.07 -8.39 -17.73
N ARG A 293 -14.16 -8.99 -18.50
CA ARG A 293 -14.50 -9.64 -19.79
C ARG A 293 -15.46 -10.81 -19.62
N ARG A 294 -15.37 -11.56 -18.53
CA ARG A 294 -16.32 -12.65 -18.23
C ARG A 294 -17.71 -12.11 -17.89
N GLN A 295 -17.77 -11.04 -17.09
CA GLN A 295 -19.03 -10.39 -16.73
C GLN A 295 -19.70 -9.71 -17.94
N GLY A 296 -18.96 -9.05 -18.82
CA GLY A 296 -19.48 -8.43 -20.05
C GLY A 296 -19.93 -9.45 -21.12
N ARG A 297 -19.47 -10.72 -21.07
CA ARG A 297 -19.93 -11.78 -21.97
C ARG A 297 -21.19 -12.51 -21.49
N THR A 298 -21.60 -12.31 -20.24
CA THR A 298 -22.80 -12.91 -19.64
C THR A 298 -23.97 -11.94 -19.58
N ALA A 299 -23.81 -10.70 -20.05
CA ALA A 299 -24.90 -9.77 -20.27
C ALA A 299 -25.56 -10.12 -21.63
N PRO A 300 -26.89 -10.39 -21.68
CA PRO A 300 -27.63 -10.73 -22.90
C PRO A 300 -27.67 -9.58 -23.88
#